data_83406788cffe5f601f164daf6a1e2a4f
#
_entry.id   83406788cffe5f601f164daf6a1e2a4f
#
_cell.length_a   1.000
_cell.length_b   1.000
_cell.length_c   1.000
_cell.angle_alpha   90.00
_cell.angle_beta   90.00
_cell.angle_gamma   90.00
#
_symmetry.space_group_name_H-M   'P 1'
#
loop_
_entity.id
_entity.type
_entity.pdbx_description
1 polymer ?
#
loop_
_entity_poly.entity_id
_entity_poly.type
_entity_poly.pdbx_seq_one_letter_code
_entity_poly.pdbx_strand_id
1 'polypeptide(L)'
;MHNPKRVVIVTHFKPDADALGSSLGLAGYLKKKDHAVQVVTPSDYPGFLSWMPGHKEVLAVNKDQADSLQRAQQAVANAEVIFCLDFSSLNRINSLQDPVKNSTAKKILVDHHLEPEHFADFEHWDPKAASTAGLVFDLIDKLGDKNYIDADIANCLYAGVMTDTGGFRHSNTTQKEFQTASELVGAGANPSFVSKMIYDTNTIARMKLTGYVLSQKLTVLPEFHTVYICLSHDELKQFNTQTGDTEGLVNFGLSIEGIRLSVFMYDRKEEIKLSFRSLGNFPANEMARKYFEGGGHKNAAGGSSQLSLEETLQKFLSILPEYKEQLAEDGEEFELIVKKTNGKNEK
;
A
#
# COMPACT_ATOMS: atom_id res chain seq x y z
N MET A 1 -26.69 -2.64 -8.66
CA MET A 1 -27.22 -4.03 -8.54
C MET A 1 -28.55 -3.94 -7.80
N HIS A 2 -29.69 -4.25 -8.45
CA HIS A 2 -31.03 -4.09 -7.86
C HIS A 2 -31.49 -5.32 -7.05
N ASN A 3 -30.87 -6.49 -7.27
CA ASN A 3 -31.17 -7.73 -6.57
C ASN A 3 -29.97 -8.21 -5.79
N PRO A 4 -30.16 -8.91 -4.64
CA PRO A 4 -29.07 -9.55 -3.90
C PRO A 4 -28.18 -10.42 -4.78
N LYS A 5 -26.86 -10.33 -4.58
CA LYS A 5 -25.83 -11.03 -5.33
C LYS A 5 -24.83 -11.68 -4.38
N ARG A 6 -24.19 -12.76 -4.83
CA ARG A 6 -22.97 -13.27 -4.21
C ARG A 6 -21.79 -12.49 -4.75
N VAL A 7 -21.21 -11.66 -3.89
CA VAL A 7 -20.09 -10.78 -4.22
C VAL A 7 -18.83 -11.28 -3.54
N VAL A 8 -17.75 -11.36 -4.30
CA VAL A 8 -16.41 -11.54 -3.77
C VAL A 8 -15.62 -10.26 -3.98
N ILE A 9 -14.89 -9.83 -2.97
CA ILE A 9 -13.95 -8.72 -3.06
C ILE A 9 -12.56 -9.30 -2.90
N VAL A 10 -11.69 -9.10 -3.90
CA VAL A 10 -10.30 -9.54 -3.91
C VAL A 10 -9.40 -8.33 -3.89
N THR A 11 -8.33 -8.36 -3.11
CA THR A 11 -7.29 -7.35 -3.10
C THR A 11 -5.91 -7.96 -3.32
N HIS A 12 -4.85 -7.14 -3.42
CA HIS A 12 -3.51 -7.61 -3.75
C HIS A 12 -2.85 -8.50 -2.68
N PHE A 13 -1.76 -9.19 -3.07
CA PHE A 13 -0.93 -9.99 -2.17
C PHE A 13 -0.24 -9.11 -1.13
N LYS A 14 -0.29 -9.51 0.17
CA LYS A 14 0.18 -8.71 1.32
C LYS A 14 -0.53 -7.36 1.38
N PRO A 15 -1.87 -7.39 1.58
CA PRO A 15 -2.64 -6.17 1.62
C PRO A 15 -2.21 -5.25 2.76
N ASP A 16 -2.14 -3.99 2.44
CA ASP A 16 -1.92 -2.89 3.37
C ASP A 16 -3.24 -2.30 3.89
N ALA A 17 -3.21 -1.12 4.46
CA ALA A 17 -4.38 -0.50 5.04
C ALA A 17 -5.35 0.05 3.97
N ASP A 18 -4.87 0.44 2.79
CA ASP A 18 -5.75 0.87 1.70
C ASP A 18 -6.48 -0.32 1.08
N ALA A 19 -5.71 -1.38 0.75
CA ALA A 19 -6.25 -2.61 0.21
C ALA A 19 -7.32 -3.25 1.12
N LEU A 20 -7.03 -3.36 2.42
CA LEU A 20 -7.96 -3.96 3.38
C LEU A 20 -9.10 -2.99 3.74
N GLY A 21 -8.81 -1.71 3.92
CA GLY A 21 -9.79 -0.68 4.29
C GLY A 21 -10.82 -0.44 3.18
N SER A 22 -10.38 -0.32 1.92
CA SER A 22 -11.27 -0.24 0.76
C SER A 22 -12.14 -1.49 0.62
N SER A 23 -11.56 -2.68 0.82
CA SER A 23 -12.27 -3.95 0.74
C SER A 23 -13.33 -4.12 1.83
N LEU A 24 -12.99 -3.82 3.07
CA LEU A 24 -13.93 -3.93 4.20
C LEU A 24 -14.98 -2.81 4.18
N GLY A 25 -14.60 -1.59 3.79
CA GLY A 25 -15.55 -0.49 3.60
C GLY A 25 -16.59 -0.81 2.53
N LEU A 26 -16.14 -1.28 1.36
CA LEU A 26 -17.06 -1.72 0.29
C LEU A 26 -17.92 -2.92 0.74
N ALA A 27 -17.34 -3.88 1.45
CA ALA A 27 -18.10 -5.03 1.96
C ALA A 27 -19.20 -4.61 2.93
N GLY A 28 -18.92 -3.68 3.85
CA GLY A 28 -19.90 -3.12 4.77
C GLY A 28 -21.06 -2.45 4.02
N TYR A 29 -20.75 -1.62 3.04
CA TYR A 29 -21.75 -0.96 2.18
C TYR A 29 -22.61 -1.98 1.42
N LEU A 30 -21.99 -2.95 0.74
CA LEU A 30 -22.72 -3.93 -0.06
C LEU A 30 -23.61 -4.87 0.81
N LYS A 31 -23.18 -5.21 2.02
CA LYS A 31 -24.00 -5.95 2.98
C LYS A 31 -25.26 -5.19 3.38
N LYS A 32 -25.18 -3.84 3.54
CA LYS A 32 -26.36 -2.99 3.79
C LYS A 32 -27.31 -2.88 2.59
N LYS A 33 -26.85 -3.30 1.41
CA LYS A 33 -27.66 -3.43 0.19
C LYS A 33 -28.10 -4.89 -0.02
N ASP A 34 -28.12 -5.71 1.04
CA ASP A 34 -28.56 -7.11 1.06
C ASP A 34 -27.76 -8.08 0.18
N HIS A 35 -26.51 -7.73 -0.20
CA HIS A 35 -25.63 -8.64 -0.90
C HIS A 35 -24.92 -9.60 0.05
N ALA A 36 -24.71 -10.85 -0.39
CA ALA A 36 -23.84 -11.80 0.30
C ALA A 36 -22.39 -11.53 -0.10
N VAL A 37 -21.58 -11.00 0.82
CA VAL A 37 -20.24 -10.50 0.51
C VAL A 37 -19.17 -11.28 1.25
N GLN A 38 -18.13 -11.73 0.51
CA GLN A 38 -16.92 -12.34 1.05
C GLN A 38 -15.70 -11.55 0.60
N VAL A 39 -14.95 -11.01 1.56
CA VAL A 39 -13.60 -10.45 1.28
C VAL A 39 -12.59 -11.60 1.29
N VAL A 40 -11.75 -11.65 0.26
CA VAL A 40 -10.70 -12.66 0.08
C VAL A 40 -9.37 -11.96 -0.13
N THR A 41 -8.36 -12.34 0.66
CA THR A 41 -6.99 -11.86 0.47
C THR A 41 -6.08 -13.00 0.05
N PRO A 42 -5.18 -12.82 -0.94
CA PRO A 42 -4.30 -13.89 -1.44
C PRO A 42 -3.15 -14.24 -0.49
N SER A 43 -3.10 -13.59 0.67
CA SER A 43 -2.15 -13.86 1.76
C SER A 43 -2.71 -13.38 3.10
N ASP A 44 -1.97 -13.67 4.19
CA ASP A 44 -2.10 -12.95 5.46
C ASP A 44 -1.77 -11.46 5.30
N TYR A 45 -2.17 -10.66 6.28
CA TYR A 45 -1.93 -9.22 6.34
C TYR A 45 -1.42 -8.81 7.73
N PRO A 46 -0.85 -7.58 7.88
CA PRO A 46 -0.32 -7.11 9.15
C PRO A 46 -1.35 -7.15 10.29
N GLY A 47 -0.93 -7.70 11.44
CA GLY A 47 -1.81 -7.87 12.60
C GLY A 47 -2.38 -6.55 13.15
N PHE A 48 -1.66 -5.43 12.94
CA PHE A 48 -2.15 -4.11 13.33
C PHE A 48 -3.38 -3.62 12.53
N LEU A 49 -3.78 -4.35 11.46
CA LEU A 49 -5.02 -4.08 10.71
C LEU A 49 -6.23 -4.85 11.25
N SER A 50 -6.03 -5.75 12.23
CA SER A 50 -7.09 -6.62 12.76
C SER A 50 -8.13 -5.90 13.64
N TRP A 51 -8.04 -4.59 13.79
CA TRP A 51 -9.08 -3.78 14.43
C TRP A 51 -10.21 -3.37 13.48
N MET A 52 -9.99 -3.46 12.16
CA MET A 52 -10.97 -3.02 11.17
C MET A 52 -12.26 -3.84 11.26
N PRO A 53 -13.45 -3.19 11.29
CA PRO A 53 -14.73 -3.88 11.26
C PRO A 53 -14.83 -4.87 10.11
N GLY A 54 -15.29 -6.11 10.40
CA GLY A 54 -15.40 -7.18 9.41
C GLY A 54 -14.13 -8.00 9.18
N HIS A 55 -12.96 -7.64 9.76
CA HIS A 55 -11.70 -8.36 9.53
C HIS A 55 -11.78 -9.87 9.87
N LYS A 56 -12.58 -10.25 10.86
CA LYS A 56 -12.75 -11.67 11.26
C LYS A 56 -13.41 -12.54 10.20
N GLU A 57 -14.12 -11.94 9.27
CA GLU A 57 -14.81 -12.61 8.17
C GLU A 57 -13.95 -12.66 6.90
N VAL A 58 -12.77 -12.03 6.90
CA VAL A 58 -11.83 -12.07 5.76
C VAL A 58 -11.31 -13.49 5.59
N LEU A 59 -11.44 -14.02 4.39
CA LEU A 59 -10.86 -15.29 4.01
C LEU A 59 -9.43 -15.05 3.47
N ALA A 60 -8.46 -15.10 4.38
CA ALA A 60 -7.05 -14.94 4.02
C ALA A 60 -6.46 -16.31 3.61
N VAL A 61 -5.80 -16.34 2.45
CA VAL A 61 -5.00 -17.50 2.04
C VAL A 61 -3.76 -17.56 2.92
N ASN A 62 -3.61 -18.62 3.70
CA ASN A 62 -2.50 -18.79 4.62
C ASN A 62 -1.87 -20.17 4.42
N LYS A 63 -0.55 -20.23 4.26
CA LYS A 63 0.22 -21.48 4.08
C LYS A 63 0.05 -22.45 5.26
N ASP A 64 -0.21 -21.93 6.45
CA ASP A 64 -0.41 -22.72 7.68
C ASP A 64 -1.84 -23.30 7.80
N GLN A 65 -2.77 -22.90 6.92
CA GLN A 65 -4.13 -23.38 6.84
C GLN A 65 -4.35 -24.07 5.48
N ALA A 66 -4.17 -25.38 5.44
CA ALA A 66 -4.14 -26.17 4.20
C ALA A 66 -5.38 -26.02 3.30
N ASP A 67 -6.56 -25.70 3.85
CA ASP A 67 -7.81 -25.53 3.13
C ASP A 67 -8.11 -24.08 2.71
N SER A 68 -7.32 -23.11 3.18
CA SER A 68 -7.59 -21.68 2.98
C SER A 68 -7.62 -21.30 1.50
N LEU A 69 -6.69 -21.82 0.70
CA LEU A 69 -6.65 -21.58 -0.74
C LEU A 69 -7.86 -22.20 -1.45
N GLN A 70 -8.21 -23.44 -1.10
CA GLN A 70 -9.38 -24.12 -1.69
C GLN A 70 -10.67 -23.36 -1.39
N ARG A 71 -10.86 -22.90 -0.15
CA ARG A 71 -12.01 -22.07 0.25
C ARG A 71 -12.07 -20.76 -0.52
N ALA A 72 -10.93 -20.09 -0.69
CA ALA A 72 -10.83 -18.86 -1.48
C ALA A 72 -11.20 -19.09 -2.96
N GLN A 73 -10.68 -20.15 -3.56
CA GLN A 73 -11.01 -20.53 -4.94
C GLN A 73 -12.50 -20.87 -5.09
N GLN A 74 -13.07 -21.58 -4.12
CA GLN A 74 -14.51 -21.91 -4.11
C GLN A 74 -15.38 -20.65 -3.97
N ALA A 75 -14.98 -19.68 -3.14
CA ALA A 75 -15.68 -18.40 -3.02
C ALA A 75 -15.69 -17.67 -4.37
N VAL A 76 -14.53 -17.56 -5.05
CA VAL A 76 -14.39 -16.96 -6.39
C VAL A 76 -15.25 -17.70 -7.43
N ALA A 77 -15.24 -19.04 -7.42
CA ALA A 77 -16.04 -19.84 -8.37
C ALA A 77 -17.56 -19.66 -8.18
N ASN A 78 -18.02 -19.43 -6.96
CA ASN A 78 -19.42 -19.22 -6.64
C ASN A 78 -19.90 -17.78 -6.78
N ALA A 79 -19.01 -16.83 -7.06
CA ALA A 79 -19.34 -15.43 -7.17
C ALA A 79 -20.19 -15.14 -8.43
N GLU A 80 -21.07 -14.16 -8.33
CA GLU A 80 -21.77 -13.54 -9.47
C GLU A 80 -21.11 -12.22 -9.88
N VAL A 81 -20.45 -11.58 -8.91
CA VAL A 81 -19.68 -10.34 -9.08
C VAL A 81 -18.37 -10.45 -8.30
N ILE A 82 -17.28 -10.05 -8.92
CA ILE A 82 -15.96 -9.95 -8.28
C ILE A 82 -15.52 -8.49 -8.36
N PHE A 83 -15.33 -7.86 -7.20
CA PHE A 83 -14.62 -6.60 -7.12
C PHE A 83 -13.12 -6.89 -6.97
N CYS A 84 -12.32 -6.25 -7.80
CA CYS A 84 -10.87 -6.28 -7.81
C CYS A 84 -10.39 -4.93 -7.30
N LEU A 85 -9.91 -4.88 -6.05
CA LEU A 85 -9.58 -3.64 -5.37
C LEU A 85 -8.08 -3.52 -5.13
N ASP A 86 -7.55 -2.35 -5.47
CA ASP A 86 -6.20 -1.94 -5.16
C ASP A 86 -5.11 -2.75 -5.85
N PHE A 87 -5.37 -3.16 -7.08
CA PHE A 87 -4.35 -3.76 -7.95
C PHE A 87 -4.70 -3.57 -9.43
N SER A 88 -3.68 -3.22 -10.22
CA SER A 88 -3.81 -2.94 -11.65
C SER A 88 -3.69 -4.17 -12.55
N SER A 89 -3.18 -5.29 -12.04
CA SER A 89 -2.95 -6.50 -12.83
C SER A 89 -3.13 -7.78 -12.01
N LEU A 90 -3.56 -8.86 -12.68
CA LEU A 90 -3.89 -10.13 -12.03
C LEU A 90 -2.68 -10.83 -11.39
N ASN A 91 -1.47 -10.56 -11.83
CA ASN A 91 -0.26 -11.11 -11.21
C ASN A 91 -0.09 -10.68 -9.74
N ARG A 92 -0.72 -9.56 -9.33
CA ARG A 92 -0.67 -9.05 -7.95
C ARG A 92 -1.50 -9.85 -6.95
N ILE A 93 -2.34 -10.76 -7.43
CA ILE A 93 -3.17 -11.62 -6.56
C ILE A 93 -2.66 -13.08 -6.48
N ASN A 94 -1.46 -13.35 -6.99
CA ASN A 94 -0.73 -14.62 -6.86
C ASN A 94 -1.62 -15.86 -7.17
N SER A 95 -1.84 -16.73 -6.17
CA SER A 95 -2.60 -17.98 -6.30
C SER A 95 -4.08 -17.81 -6.67
N LEU A 96 -4.60 -16.59 -6.62
CA LEU A 96 -5.98 -16.26 -7.03
C LEU A 96 -6.05 -15.73 -8.49
N GLN A 97 -4.92 -15.55 -9.17
CA GLN A 97 -4.86 -15.05 -10.54
C GLN A 97 -5.73 -15.86 -11.48
N ASP A 98 -5.44 -17.15 -11.62
CA ASP A 98 -6.18 -18.04 -12.53
C ASP A 98 -7.65 -18.23 -12.12
N PRO A 99 -7.99 -18.45 -10.85
CA PRO A 99 -9.37 -18.47 -10.38
C PRO A 99 -10.17 -17.21 -10.76
N VAL A 100 -9.63 -16.02 -10.54
CA VAL A 100 -10.29 -14.76 -10.91
C VAL A 100 -10.36 -14.59 -12.43
N LYS A 101 -9.26 -14.84 -13.14
CA LYS A 101 -9.19 -14.74 -14.60
C LYS A 101 -10.25 -15.60 -15.28
N ASN A 102 -10.39 -16.86 -14.86
CA ASN A 102 -11.26 -17.86 -15.48
C ASN A 102 -12.70 -17.82 -14.96
N SER A 103 -13.00 -17.01 -13.94
CA SER A 103 -14.36 -16.86 -13.40
C SER A 103 -15.30 -16.22 -14.44
N THR A 104 -16.53 -16.74 -14.53
CA THR A 104 -17.63 -16.18 -15.33
C THR A 104 -18.33 -15.00 -14.66
N ALA A 105 -18.02 -14.72 -13.39
CA ALA A 105 -18.54 -13.57 -12.65
C ALA A 105 -18.16 -12.25 -13.34
N LYS A 106 -19.02 -11.24 -13.22
CA LYS A 106 -18.70 -9.90 -13.67
C LYS A 106 -17.61 -9.29 -12.80
N LYS A 107 -16.52 -8.84 -13.41
CA LYS A 107 -15.36 -8.24 -12.75
C LYS A 107 -15.48 -6.73 -12.76
N ILE A 108 -15.29 -6.13 -11.60
CA ILE A 108 -15.30 -4.67 -11.40
C ILE A 108 -13.95 -4.29 -10.77
N LEU A 109 -13.16 -3.51 -11.49
CA LEU A 109 -11.90 -2.96 -11.01
C LEU A 109 -12.19 -1.62 -10.31
N VAL A 110 -11.66 -1.42 -9.10
CA VAL A 110 -11.53 -0.11 -8.47
C VAL A 110 -10.08 0.03 -8.01
N ASP A 111 -9.32 0.91 -8.65
CA ASP A 111 -7.88 0.97 -8.47
C ASP A 111 -7.27 2.32 -8.87
N HIS A 112 -6.17 2.70 -8.22
CA HIS A 112 -5.41 3.91 -8.51
C HIS A 112 -3.97 3.65 -8.99
N HIS A 113 -3.57 2.40 -9.12
CA HIS A 113 -2.23 2.05 -9.59
C HIS A 113 -2.04 2.36 -11.08
N LEU A 114 -0.78 2.55 -11.48
CA LEU A 114 -0.41 2.78 -12.88
C LEU A 114 -0.52 1.48 -13.69
N GLU A 115 -0.66 1.63 -15.01
CA GLU A 115 -0.56 0.55 -16.01
C GLU A 115 -1.57 -0.60 -15.77
N PRO A 116 -2.89 -0.34 -15.87
CA PRO A 116 -3.89 -1.38 -15.70
C PRO A 116 -3.87 -2.40 -16.84
N GLU A 117 -4.08 -3.68 -16.50
CA GLU A 117 -4.12 -4.79 -17.46
C GLU A 117 -5.44 -4.83 -18.27
N HIS A 118 -6.46 -4.05 -17.90
CA HIS A 118 -7.78 -4.01 -18.54
C HIS A 118 -8.48 -5.38 -18.63
N PHE A 119 -8.47 -6.15 -17.56
CA PHE A 119 -9.07 -7.49 -17.47
C PHE A 119 -10.51 -7.48 -16.98
N ALA A 120 -11.01 -6.34 -16.47
CA ALA A 120 -12.31 -6.23 -15.84
C ALA A 120 -13.42 -5.85 -16.84
N ASP A 121 -14.68 -6.23 -16.57
CA ASP A 121 -15.85 -5.82 -17.35
C ASP A 121 -16.20 -4.34 -17.13
N PHE A 122 -15.92 -3.83 -15.93
CA PHE A 122 -16.13 -2.43 -15.54
C PHE A 122 -14.93 -1.93 -14.76
N GLU A 123 -14.54 -0.68 -15.01
CA GLU A 123 -13.37 -0.07 -14.37
C GLU A 123 -13.74 1.30 -13.78
N HIS A 124 -13.45 1.47 -12.49
CA HIS A 124 -13.38 2.75 -11.83
C HIS A 124 -11.91 2.99 -11.46
N TRP A 125 -11.12 3.32 -12.47
CA TRP A 125 -9.70 3.51 -12.39
C TRP A 125 -9.34 4.98 -12.56
N ASP A 126 -8.54 5.50 -11.61
CA ASP A 126 -8.00 6.86 -11.67
C ASP A 126 -6.60 6.89 -11.04
N PRO A 127 -5.53 6.94 -11.84
CA PRO A 127 -4.14 6.97 -11.33
C PRO A 127 -3.78 8.31 -10.64
N LYS A 128 -4.67 9.29 -10.63
CA LYS A 128 -4.51 10.55 -9.89
C LYS A 128 -5.15 10.50 -8.51
N ALA A 129 -6.00 9.50 -8.25
CA ALA A 129 -6.57 9.31 -6.93
C ALA A 129 -5.46 8.92 -5.95
N ALA A 130 -5.55 9.41 -4.73
CA ALA A 130 -4.54 9.14 -3.72
C ALA A 130 -4.65 7.73 -3.13
N SER A 131 -5.84 7.09 -3.21
CA SER A 131 -6.11 5.78 -2.63
C SER A 131 -7.31 5.10 -3.29
N THR A 132 -7.33 3.78 -3.24
CA THR A 132 -8.50 2.97 -3.63
C THR A 132 -9.67 3.17 -2.66
N ALA A 133 -9.43 3.40 -1.38
CA ALA A 133 -10.48 3.74 -0.40
C ALA A 133 -11.20 5.05 -0.77
N GLY A 134 -10.46 6.05 -1.26
CA GLY A 134 -11.05 7.28 -1.80
C GLY A 134 -11.93 7.02 -3.02
N LEU A 135 -11.52 6.13 -3.93
CA LEU A 135 -12.32 5.73 -5.09
C LEU A 135 -13.58 4.94 -4.69
N VAL A 136 -13.50 4.10 -3.66
CA VAL A 136 -14.68 3.41 -3.10
C VAL A 136 -15.66 4.42 -2.51
N PHE A 137 -15.18 5.43 -1.77
CA PHE A 137 -16.04 6.52 -1.28
C PHE A 137 -16.72 7.26 -2.45
N ASP A 138 -15.94 7.64 -3.47
CA ASP A 138 -16.46 8.29 -4.68
C ASP A 138 -17.53 7.45 -5.39
N LEU A 139 -17.33 6.12 -5.46
CA LEU A 139 -18.29 5.20 -6.05
C LEU A 139 -19.62 5.22 -5.28
N ILE A 140 -19.57 5.13 -3.96
CA ILE A 140 -20.76 5.17 -3.10
C ILE A 140 -21.48 6.53 -3.21
N ASP A 141 -20.72 7.64 -3.25
CA ASP A 141 -21.27 8.99 -3.42
C ASP A 141 -21.97 9.17 -4.78
N LYS A 142 -21.34 8.74 -5.88
CA LYS A 142 -21.91 8.76 -7.23
C LYS A 142 -23.20 7.94 -7.37
N LEU A 143 -23.35 6.90 -6.56
CA LEU A 143 -24.58 6.11 -6.48
C LEU A 143 -25.69 6.80 -5.66
N GLY A 144 -25.39 7.93 -4.99
CA GLY A 144 -26.32 8.64 -4.11
C GLY A 144 -26.52 7.95 -2.75
N ASP A 145 -25.61 7.07 -2.36
CA ASP A 145 -25.76 6.13 -1.25
C ASP A 145 -24.90 6.49 -0.02
N LYS A 146 -24.41 7.74 0.11
CA LYS A 146 -23.58 8.16 1.26
C LYS A 146 -24.24 7.91 2.62
N ASN A 147 -25.56 7.93 2.69
CA ASN A 147 -26.32 7.64 3.91
C ASN A 147 -26.14 6.19 4.41
N TYR A 148 -25.63 5.29 3.60
CA TYR A 148 -25.27 3.93 4.04
C TYR A 148 -23.88 3.85 4.69
N ILE A 149 -23.07 4.89 4.60
CA ILE A 149 -21.75 4.94 5.26
C ILE A 149 -21.98 5.21 6.75
N ASP A 150 -21.79 4.20 7.58
CA ASP A 150 -21.74 4.34 9.05
C ASP A 150 -20.29 4.44 9.56
N ALA A 151 -20.13 4.53 10.88
CA ALA A 151 -18.83 4.65 11.52
C ALA A 151 -17.86 3.51 11.18
N ASP A 152 -18.37 2.28 11.02
CA ASP A 152 -17.55 1.12 10.70
C ASP A 152 -16.99 1.21 9.28
N ILE A 153 -17.84 1.50 8.30
CA ILE A 153 -17.44 1.71 6.90
C ILE A 153 -16.50 2.92 6.82
N ALA A 154 -16.87 4.01 7.50
CA ALA A 154 -16.09 5.24 7.48
C ALA A 154 -14.69 5.07 8.07
N ASN A 155 -14.52 4.33 9.18
CA ASN A 155 -13.21 4.04 9.76
C ASN A 155 -12.33 3.22 8.80
N CYS A 156 -12.90 2.21 8.11
CA CYS A 156 -12.17 1.41 7.12
C CYS A 156 -11.67 2.28 5.96
N LEU A 157 -12.56 3.07 5.35
CA LEU A 157 -12.19 3.94 4.22
C LEU A 157 -11.23 5.05 4.65
N TYR A 158 -11.42 5.64 5.84
CA TYR A 158 -10.52 6.65 6.39
C TYR A 158 -9.10 6.10 6.58
N ALA A 159 -8.97 4.86 7.05
CA ALA A 159 -7.67 4.21 7.22
C ALA A 159 -6.91 4.13 5.89
N GLY A 160 -7.55 3.71 4.79
CA GLY A 160 -6.94 3.67 3.47
C GLY A 160 -6.51 5.05 2.99
N VAL A 161 -7.42 6.03 3.00
CA VAL A 161 -7.09 7.41 2.59
C VAL A 161 -5.94 7.98 3.42
N MET A 162 -5.95 7.78 4.75
CA MET A 162 -4.91 8.28 5.64
C MET A 162 -3.56 7.64 5.36
N THR A 163 -3.50 6.33 5.15
CA THR A 163 -2.21 5.63 4.97
C THR A 163 -1.57 5.95 3.63
N ASP A 164 -2.33 5.96 2.53
CA ASP A 164 -1.82 6.21 1.19
C ASP A 164 -1.45 7.68 0.94
N THR A 165 -1.99 8.58 1.75
CA THR A 165 -1.54 9.98 1.80
C THR A 165 -0.38 10.20 2.79
N GLY A 166 0.12 9.14 3.42
CA GLY A 166 1.16 9.25 4.46
C GLY A 166 0.75 10.09 5.66
N GLY A 167 -0.52 10.02 6.07
CA GLY A 167 -1.10 10.91 7.08
C GLY A 167 -1.29 12.33 6.54
N PHE A 168 -1.69 12.45 5.29
CA PHE A 168 -1.91 13.71 4.57
C PHE A 168 -0.64 14.55 4.35
N ARG A 169 0.53 13.89 4.24
CA ARG A 169 1.82 14.56 4.06
C ARG A 169 2.44 14.32 2.68
N HIS A 170 1.98 13.32 1.92
CA HIS A 170 2.51 13.01 0.60
C HIS A 170 1.98 14.00 -0.44
N SER A 171 2.70 14.13 -1.56
CA SER A 171 2.37 15.04 -2.66
C SER A 171 1.08 14.69 -3.42
N ASN A 172 0.56 13.47 -3.26
CA ASN A 172 -0.76 13.05 -3.76
C ASN A 172 -1.93 13.54 -2.90
N THR A 173 -1.67 14.23 -1.78
CA THR A 173 -2.70 14.83 -0.92
C THR A 173 -3.15 16.15 -1.53
N THR A 174 -4.39 16.20 -1.98
CA THR A 174 -5.03 17.39 -2.55
C THR A 174 -6.23 17.81 -1.72
N GLN A 175 -6.92 18.86 -2.14
CA GLN A 175 -8.19 19.28 -1.53
C GLN A 175 -9.22 18.13 -1.50
N LYS A 176 -9.21 17.25 -2.50
CA LYS A 176 -10.13 16.12 -2.59
C LYS A 176 -9.96 15.15 -1.43
N GLU A 177 -8.73 14.81 -1.06
CA GLU A 177 -8.47 13.88 0.05
C GLU A 177 -8.92 14.47 1.39
N PHE A 178 -8.74 15.77 1.62
CA PHE A 178 -9.27 16.46 2.80
C PHE A 178 -10.80 16.51 2.81
N GLN A 179 -11.44 16.71 1.66
CA GLN A 179 -12.90 16.68 1.54
C GLN A 179 -13.43 15.27 1.84
N THR A 180 -12.85 14.23 1.23
CA THR A 180 -13.19 12.82 1.52
C THR A 180 -13.01 12.49 2.99
N ALA A 181 -11.89 12.89 3.59
CA ALA A 181 -11.64 12.69 5.03
C ALA A 181 -12.69 13.41 5.90
N SER A 182 -13.04 14.65 5.55
CA SER A 182 -14.09 15.42 6.25
C SER A 182 -15.45 14.73 6.18
N GLU A 183 -15.86 14.25 5.01
CA GLU A 183 -17.12 13.51 4.82
C GLU A 183 -17.13 12.19 5.63
N LEU A 184 -16.02 11.45 5.62
CA LEU A 184 -15.89 10.22 6.40
C LEU A 184 -15.94 10.49 7.92
N VAL A 185 -15.34 11.59 8.40
CA VAL A 185 -15.47 12.02 9.80
C VAL A 185 -16.92 12.41 10.11
N GLY A 186 -17.60 13.10 9.21
CA GLY A 186 -19.01 13.40 9.32
C GLY A 186 -19.90 12.17 9.39
N ALA A 187 -19.52 11.08 8.72
CA ALA A 187 -20.17 9.77 8.78
C ALA A 187 -19.81 8.93 10.02
N GLY A 188 -18.90 9.42 10.88
CA GLY A 188 -18.55 8.80 12.16
C GLY A 188 -17.17 8.16 12.21
N ALA A 189 -16.29 8.36 11.22
CA ALA A 189 -14.90 7.95 11.35
C ALA A 189 -14.24 8.68 12.54
N ASN A 190 -13.39 7.95 13.27
CA ASN A 190 -12.62 8.52 14.38
C ASN A 190 -11.12 8.60 14.02
N PRO A 191 -10.63 9.75 13.54
CA PRO A 191 -9.24 9.92 13.10
C PRO A 191 -8.21 9.56 14.17
N SER A 192 -8.47 9.95 15.43
CA SER A 192 -7.57 9.65 16.55
C SER A 192 -7.46 8.16 16.80
N PHE A 193 -8.59 7.45 16.80
CA PHE A 193 -8.62 5.99 16.96
C PHE A 193 -7.90 5.30 15.79
N VAL A 194 -8.23 5.65 14.55
CA VAL A 194 -7.62 5.05 13.36
C VAL A 194 -6.10 5.30 13.34
N SER A 195 -5.67 6.54 13.57
CA SER A 195 -4.24 6.88 13.65
C SER A 195 -3.52 6.07 14.72
N LYS A 196 -4.10 5.97 15.93
CA LYS A 196 -3.55 5.15 17.00
C LYS A 196 -3.39 3.69 16.60
N MET A 197 -4.41 3.10 15.98
CA MET A 197 -4.39 1.68 15.59
C MET A 197 -3.37 1.38 14.48
N ILE A 198 -3.12 2.34 13.58
CA ILE A 198 -2.15 2.18 12.49
C ILE A 198 -0.72 2.46 12.96
N TYR A 199 -0.49 3.54 13.71
CA TYR A 199 0.87 4.02 13.98
C TYR A 199 1.37 3.73 15.39
N ASP A 200 0.48 3.59 16.39
CA ASP A 200 0.85 3.57 17.82
C ASP A 200 0.54 2.22 18.51
N THR A 201 0.31 1.14 17.75
CA THR A 201 0.11 -0.23 18.25
C THR A 201 1.32 -1.13 17.99
N ASN A 202 2.52 -0.54 18.00
CA ASN A 202 3.74 -1.28 17.73
C ASN A 202 4.08 -2.27 18.85
N THR A 203 4.54 -3.46 18.45
CA THR A 203 5.11 -4.42 19.40
C THR A 203 6.47 -3.95 19.92
N ILE A 204 6.88 -4.41 21.11
CA ILE A 204 8.24 -4.15 21.61
C ILE A 204 9.30 -4.70 20.63
N ALA A 205 9.01 -5.83 19.98
CA ALA A 205 9.88 -6.44 18.97
C ALA A 205 10.11 -5.48 17.80
N ARG A 206 9.03 -4.92 17.23
CA ARG A 206 9.09 -3.93 16.16
C ARG A 206 9.85 -2.66 16.58
N MET A 207 9.61 -2.14 17.78
CA MET A 207 10.33 -0.97 18.27
C MET A 207 11.83 -1.22 18.45
N LYS A 208 12.22 -2.41 18.95
CA LYS A 208 13.64 -2.82 19.03
C LYS A 208 14.26 -2.99 17.65
N LEU A 209 13.55 -3.63 16.70
CA LEU A 209 14.00 -3.73 15.31
C LEU A 209 14.23 -2.34 14.70
N THR A 210 13.27 -1.42 14.87
CA THR A 210 13.38 -0.04 14.37
C THR A 210 14.61 0.66 14.95
N GLY A 211 14.81 0.58 16.27
CA GLY A 211 16.00 1.15 16.89
C GLY A 211 17.32 0.56 16.37
N TYR A 212 17.38 -0.76 16.17
CA TYR A 212 18.52 -1.42 15.56
C TYR A 212 18.77 -0.96 14.12
N VAL A 213 17.72 -0.89 13.31
CA VAL A 213 17.80 -0.44 11.92
C VAL A 213 18.37 0.98 11.84
N LEU A 214 17.82 1.90 12.61
CA LEU A 214 18.23 3.31 12.55
C LEU A 214 19.65 3.54 13.07
N SER A 215 20.08 2.76 14.10
CA SER A 215 21.39 2.95 14.72
C SER A 215 22.51 2.14 14.09
N GLN A 216 22.21 1.00 13.46
CA GLN A 216 23.24 0.04 13.01
C GLN A 216 23.20 -0.30 11.52
N LYS A 217 22.06 -0.09 10.84
CA LYS A 217 21.85 -0.60 9.47
C LYS A 217 21.58 0.48 8.43
N LEU A 218 21.24 1.69 8.90
CA LEU A 218 20.99 2.83 8.03
C LEU A 218 22.33 3.40 7.54
N THR A 219 22.54 3.40 6.23
CA THR A 219 23.75 3.92 5.60
C THR A 219 23.39 5.08 4.66
N VAL A 220 24.03 6.23 4.86
CA VAL A 220 23.82 7.43 4.06
C VAL A 220 24.92 7.52 2.99
N LEU A 221 24.52 7.81 1.75
CA LEU A 221 25.37 8.11 0.61
C LEU A 221 25.11 9.55 0.15
N PRO A 222 25.75 10.54 0.77
CA PRO A 222 25.46 11.96 0.52
C PRO A 222 25.67 12.37 -0.93
N GLU A 223 26.69 11.82 -1.60
CA GLU A 223 27.04 12.09 -2.99
C GLU A 223 25.97 11.62 -4.00
N PHE A 224 25.03 10.75 -3.56
CA PHE A 224 23.89 10.25 -4.33
C PHE A 224 22.55 10.67 -3.73
N HIS A 225 22.50 11.54 -2.71
CA HIS A 225 21.26 11.90 -2.00
C HIS A 225 20.43 10.68 -1.59
N THR A 226 21.09 9.58 -1.21
CA THR A 226 20.49 8.26 -1.04
C THR A 226 20.80 7.68 0.33
N VAL A 227 19.81 6.97 0.88
CA VAL A 227 19.97 6.11 2.04
C VAL A 227 19.61 4.69 1.66
N TYR A 228 20.36 3.72 2.16
CA TYR A 228 19.93 2.33 2.11
C TYR A 228 19.98 1.67 3.49
N ILE A 229 19.16 0.63 3.62
CA ILE A 229 19.03 -0.23 4.80
C ILE A 229 19.05 -1.67 4.32
N CYS A 230 19.92 -2.52 4.91
CA CYS A 230 19.98 -3.95 4.60
C CYS A 230 19.79 -4.78 5.86
N LEU A 231 18.84 -5.74 5.82
CA LEU A 231 18.62 -6.71 6.88
C LEU A 231 18.74 -8.14 6.36
N SER A 232 19.56 -8.93 7.01
CA SER A 232 19.66 -10.36 6.77
C SER A 232 18.46 -11.11 7.38
N HIS A 233 18.24 -12.34 6.90
CA HIS A 233 17.24 -13.21 7.49
C HIS A 233 17.48 -13.48 8.99
N ASP A 234 18.73 -13.68 9.39
CA ASP A 234 19.07 -13.96 10.79
C ASP A 234 18.81 -12.74 11.69
N GLU A 235 19.06 -11.53 11.20
CA GLU A 235 18.71 -10.31 11.93
C GLU A 235 17.19 -10.17 12.11
N LEU A 236 16.38 -10.41 11.06
CA LEU A 236 14.92 -10.42 11.18
C LEU A 236 14.46 -11.46 12.22
N LYS A 237 15.04 -12.67 12.21
CA LYS A 237 14.73 -13.73 13.15
C LYS A 237 15.13 -13.36 14.59
N GLN A 238 16.27 -12.68 14.79
CA GLN A 238 16.73 -12.23 16.10
C GLN A 238 15.68 -11.33 16.80
N PHE A 239 14.95 -10.53 16.05
CA PHE A 239 13.89 -9.67 16.56
C PHE A 239 12.50 -10.32 16.57
N ASN A 240 12.37 -11.62 16.24
CA ASN A 240 11.08 -12.33 16.13
C ASN A 240 10.08 -11.57 15.27
N THR A 241 10.53 -11.06 14.11
CA THR A 241 9.72 -10.24 13.21
C THR A 241 8.49 -11.00 12.69
N GLN A 242 7.37 -10.29 12.65
CA GLN A 242 6.11 -10.76 12.07
C GLN A 242 5.77 -9.98 10.81
N THR A 243 4.76 -10.45 10.06
CA THR A 243 4.22 -9.73 8.91
C THR A 243 3.81 -8.31 9.32
N GLY A 244 4.35 -7.30 8.64
CA GLY A 244 4.12 -5.88 8.93
C GLY A 244 5.19 -5.19 9.77
N ASP A 245 6.07 -5.92 10.49
CA ASP A 245 7.07 -5.30 11.36
C ASP A 245 8.14 -4.49 10.60
N THR A 246 8.37 -4.81 9.34
CA THR A 246 9.29 -4.06 8.46
C THR A 246 8.62 -2.93 7.68
N GLU A 247 7.30 -2.81 7.77
CA GLU A 247 6.55 -1.78 7.06
C GLU A 247 6.89 -0.38 7.56
N GLY A 248 7.12 0.54 6.63
CA GLY A 248 7.47 1.92 6.93
C GLY A 248 8.94 2.16 7.28
N LEU A 249 9.78 1.13 7.51
CA LEU A 249 11.21 1.33 7.83
C LEU A 249 11.93 2.14 6.76
N VAL A 250 11.62 1.92 5.49
CA VAL A 250 12.19 2.67 4.37
C VAL A 250 11.91 4.18 4.44
N ASN A 251 10.81 4.61 5.06
CA ASN A 251 10.44 6.02 5.12
C ASN A 251 11.36 6.84 6.04
N PHE A 252 12.00 6.20 7.03
CA PHE A 252 12.92 6.91 7.93
C PHE A 252 14.10 7.54 7.17
N GLY A 253 14.59 6.91 6.11
CA GLY A 253 15.65 7.48 5.29
C GLY A 253 15.29 8.82 4.67
N LEU A 254 14.03 9.00 4.24
CA LEU A 254 13.56 10.25 3.65
C LEU A 254 13.37 11.39 4.67
N SER A 255 13.45 11.11 5.97
CA SER A 255 13.42 12.15 7.00
C SER A 255 14.77 12.84 7.22
N ILE A 256 15.83 12.33 6.59
CA ILE A 256 17.18 12.91 6.67
C ILE A 256 17.29 14.05 5.63
N GLU A 257 17.75 15.20 6.09
CA GLU A 257 17.95 16.37 5.23
C GLU A 257 18.86 16.05 4.03
N GLY A 258 18.46 16.48 2.85
CA GLY A 258 19.20 16.25 1.60
C GLY A 258 19.03 14.87 0.97
N ILE A 259 18.28 13.94 1.59
CA ILE A 259 18.01 12.61 1.02
C ILE A 259 16.78 12.65 0.10
N ARG A 260 16.93 12.05 -1.08
CA ARG A 260 15.92 11.97 -2.14
C ARG A 260 15.45 10.55 -2.42
N LEU A 261 16.31 9.56 -2.17
CA LEU A 261 16.01 8.15 -2.38
C LEU A 261 16.31 7.38 -1.11
N SER A 262 15.38 6.55 -0.68
CA SER A 262 15.56 5.59 0.40
C SER A 262 15.22 4.19 -0.10
N VAL A 263 16.11 3.23 0.15
CA VAL A 263 15.96 1.84 -0.27
C VAL A 263 16.14 0.92 0.92
N PHE A 264 15.16 0.05 1.13
CA PHE A 264 15.21 -0.99 2.16
C PHE A 264 15.25 -2.35 1.49
N MET A 265 16.28 -3.14 1.79
CA MET A 265 16.52 -4.50 1.30
C MET A 265 16.50 -5.48 2.45
N TYR A 266 15.76 -6.57 2.31
CA TYR A 266 15.73 -7.59 3.35
C TYR A 266 15.55 -9.01 2.80
N ASP A 267 16.23 -9.94 3.45
CA ASP A 267 16.31 -11.35 3.04
C ASP A 267 15.10 -12.13 3.58
N ARG A 268 14.31 -12.70 2.67
CA ARG A 268 13.16 -13.60 2.95
C ARG A 268 13.53 -15.08 2.78
N LYS A 269 14.80 -15.44 2.65
CA LYS A 269 15.35 -16.75 2.29
C LYS A 269 15.17 -17.13 0.82
N GLU A 270 13.97 -17.01 0.29
CA GLU A 270 13.65 -17.39 -1.09
C GLU A 270 13.97 -16.26 -2.08
N GLU A 271 14.00 -15.03 -1.62
CA GLU A 271 14.27 -13.83 -2.40
C GLU A 271 14.67 -12.66 -1.49
N ILE A 272 15.39 -11.71 -2.05
CA ILE A 272 15.59 -10.40 -1.41
C ILE A 272 14.43 -9.50 -1.82
N LYS A 273 13.70 -8.98 -0.83
CA LYS A 273 12.67 -7.95 -1.06
C LYS A 273 13.30 -6.57 -0.97
N LEU A 274 12.85 -5.69 -1.88
CA LEU A 274 13.25 -4.31 -1.90
C LEU A 274 12.03 -3.40 -1.78
N SER A 275 12.18 -2.32 -1.01
CA SER A 275 11.21 -1.22 -0.96
C SER A 275 11.94 0.05 -1.32
N PHE A 276 11.38 0.83 -2.23
CA PHE A 276 11.91 2.09 -2.70
C PHE A 276 10.97 3.22 -2.32
N ARG A 277 11.51 4.30 -1.82
CA ARG A 277 10.78 5.56 -1.60
C ARG A 277 11.62 6.71 -2.11
N SER A 278 10.97 7.66 -2.76
CA SER A 278 11.65 8.85 -3.24
C SER A 278 10.86 10.12 -2.97
N LEU A 279 11.51 11.27 -3.09
CA LEU A 279 10.88 12.58 -3.03
C LEU A 279 10.91 13.25 -4.40
N GLY A 280 10.01 14.20 -4.62
CA GLY A 280 9.99 15.03 -5.81
C GLY A 280 9.74 14.25 -7.11
N ASN A 281 10.56 14.53 -8.11
CA ASN A 281 10.38 13.99 -9.46
C ASN A 281 11.09 12.66 -9.72
N PHE A 282 11.91 12.18 -8.81
CA PHE A 282 12.65 10.93 -9.00
C PHE A 282 11.71 9.70 -9.07
N PRO A 283 11.67 8.96 -10.22
CA PRO A 283 10.74 7.86 -10.43
C PRO A 283 11.31 6.55 -9.85
N ALA A 284 11.16 6.33 -8.55
CA ALA A 284 11.64 5.13 -7.87
C ALA A 284 11.08 3.82 -8.47
N ASN A 285 9.85 3.87 -9.02
CA ASN A 285 9.22 2.73 -9.68
C ASN A 285 9.92 2.31 -10.97
N GLU A 286 10.49 3.25 -11.74
CA GLU A 286 11.25 2.93 -12.95
C GLU A 286 12.56 2.22 -12.60
N MET A 287 13.27 2.69 -11.55
CA MET A 287 14.45 1.99 -11.05
C MET A 287 14.11 0.56 -10.59
N ALA A 288 13.02 0.40 -9.81
CA ALA A 288 12.56 -0.91 -9.35
C ALA A 288 12.23 -1.83 -10.52
N ARG A 289 11.53 -1.33 -11.55
CA ARG A 289 11.15 -2.09 -12.74
C ARG A 289 12.36 -2.48 -13.58
N LYS A 290 13.27 -1.54 -13.82
CA LYS A 290 14.42 -1.76 -14.71
C LYS A 290 15.41 -2.77 -14.14
N TYR A 291 15.60 -2.80 -12.81
CA TYR A 291 16.70 -3.55 -12.20
C TYR A 291 16.30 -4.65 -11.20
N PHE A 292 15.07 -4.61 -10.65
CA PHE A 292 14.68 -5.42 -9.50
C PHE A 292 13.32 -6.11 -9.61
N GLU A 293 12.89 -6.44 -10.83
CA GLU A 293 11.61 -7.14 -11.07
C GLU A 293 10.44 -6.50 -10.30
N GLY A 294 10.40 -5.17 -10.29
CA GLY A 294 9.53 -4.40 -9.42
C GLY A 294 8.57 -3.48 -10.15
N GLY A 295 7.91 -2.62 -9.38
CA GLY A 295 6.96 -1.63 -9.85
C GLY A 295 6.23 -0.95 -8.69
N GLY A 296 5.23 -0.15 -9.01
CA GLY A 296 4.44 0.61 -8.06
C GLY A 296 4.25 2.07 -8.49
N HIS A 297 3.93 2.93 -7.52
CA HIS A 297 3.79 4.36 -7.76
C HIS A 297 5.14 5.04 -7.97
N LYS A 298 5.14 6.21 -8.61
CA LYS A 298 6.35 6.99 -8.92
C LYS A 298 7.32 7.08 -7.74
N ASN A 299 6.83 7.43 -6.57
CA ASN A 299 7.62 7.65 -5.37
C ASN A 299 7.57 6.52 -4.33
N ALA A 300 6.83 5.44 -4.61
CA ALA A 300 6.66 4.30 -3.71
C ALA A 300 6.58 3.00 -4.53
N ALA A 301 7.66 2.24 -4.55
CA ALA A 301 7.78 1.02 -5.34
C ALA A 301 8.31 -0.14 -4.50
N GLY A 302 7.99 -1.35 -4.93
CA GLY A 302 8.57 -2.59 -4.45
C GLY A 302 9.40 -3.27 -5.54
N GLY A 303 10.24 -4.21 -5.14
CA GLY A 303 11.00 -5.04 -6.06
C GLY A 303 11.46 -6.33 -5.41
N SER A 304 12.06 -7.21 -6.21
CA SER A 304 12.69 -8.43 -5.72
C SER A 304 13.99 -8.73 -6.46
N SER A 305 14.83 -9.55 -5.83
CA SER A 305 16.06 -10.04 -6.43
C SER A 305 16.30 -11.49 -6.00
N GLN A 306 16.72 -12.32 -6.94
CA GLN A 306 17.10 -13.73 -6.70
C GLN A 306 18.57 -13.88 -6.31
N LEU A 307 19.33 -12.78 -6.29
CA LEU A 307 20.70 -12.73 -5.81
C LEU A 307 20.76 -12.77 -4.28
N SER A 308 21.92 -13.02 -3.70
CA SER A 308 22.15 -12.84 -2.27
C SER A 308 21.95 -11.37 -1.85
N LEU A 309 21.79 -11.13 -0.55
CA LEU A 309 21.64 -9.76 -0.02
C LEU A 309 22.86 -8.89 -0.38
N GLU A 310 24.06 -9.43 -0.26
CA GLU A 310 25.30 -8.73 -0.61
C GLU A 310 25.37 -8.41 -2.10
N GLU A 311 25.13 -9.39 -2.97
CA GLU A 311 25.12 -9.17 -4.43
C GLU A 311 24.03 -8.20 -4.86
N THR A 312 22.85 -8.24 -4.20
CA THR A 312 21.75 -7.28 -4.45
C THR A 312 22.16 -5.86 -4.05
N LEU A 313 22.84 -5.71 -2.90
CA LEU A 313 23.41 -4.43 -2.48
C LEU A 313 24.45 -3.92 -3.47
N GLN A 314 25.40 -4.76 -3.88
CA GLN A 314 26.44 -4.38 -4.85
C GLN A 314 25.81 -3.96 -6.20
N LYS A 315 24.80 -4.69 -6.67
CA LYS A 315 24.03 -4.31 -7.85
C LYS A 315 23.39 -2.93 -7.67
N PHE A 316 22.74 -2.70 -6.53
CA PHE A 316 22.13 -1.39 -6.24
C PHE A 316 23.17 -0.27 -6.25
N LEU A 317 24.30 -0.45 -5.58
CA LEU A 317 25.38 0.55 -5.53
C LEU A 317 25.97 0.82 -6.91
N SER A 318 26.08 -0.19 -7.78
CA SER A 318 26.65 -0.06 -9.12
C SER A 318 25.77 0.75 -10.08
N ILE A 319 24.46 0.82 -9.84
CA ILE A 319 23.53 1.59 -10.68
C ILE A 319 23.35 3.05 -10.23
N LEU A 320 23.66 3.38 -8.97
CA LEU A 320 23.46 4.73 -8.43
C LEU A 320 24.15 5.84 -9.23
N PRO A 321 25.38 5.64 -9.77
CA PRO A 321 26.03 6.66 -10.58
C PRO A 321 25.24 7.10 -11.82
N GLU A 322 24.38 6.22 -12.39
CA GLU A 322 23.50 6.57 -13.52
C GLU A 322 22.44 7.61 -13.16
N TYR A 323 22.10 7.72 -11.87
CA TYR A 323 21.02 8.57 -11.35
C TYR A 323 21.50 9.79 -10.56
N LYS A 324 22.84 9.98 -10.47
CA LYS A 324 23.44 11.03 -9.63
C LYS A 324 22.90 12.41 -9.94
N GLU A 325 22.86 12.79 -11.21
CA GLU A 325 22.39 14.12 -11.65
C GLU A 325 20.89 14.26 -11.37
N GLN A 326 20.07 13.27 -11.69
CA GLN A 326 18.63 13.30 -11.48
C GLN A 326 18.26 13.40 -9.99
N LEU A 327 19.02 12.75 -9.10
CA LEU A 327 18.83 12.85 -7.66
C LEU A 327 19.28 14.20 -7.10
N ALA A 328 20.26 14.85 -7.74
CA ALA A 328 20.73 16.19 -7.35
C ALA A 328 19.76 17.29 -7.79
N GLU A 329 19.18 17.22 -8.99
CA GLU A 329 18.29 18.24 -9.56
C GLU A 329 17.03 18.47 -8.72
N ASP A 330 16.43 17.44 -8.15
CA ASP A 330 15.26 17.55 -7.25
C ASP A 330 15.57 18.31 -5.94
N GLY A 331 16.86 18.53 -5.60
CA GLY A 331 17.31 19.31 -4.46
C GLY A 331 17.18 20.83 -4.66
N GLU A 332 17.40 21.31 -5.87
CA GLU A 332 17.39 22.74 -6.18
C GLU A 332 15.97 23.33 -6.12
N GLU A 333 14.95 22.57 -6.49
CA GLU A 333 13.55 23.04 -6.48
C GLU A 333 13.05 23.31 -5.05
N PHE A 334 13.43 22.48 -4.07
CA PHE A 334 13.08 22.67 -2.67
C PHE A 334 13.84 23.85 -2.04
N GLU A 335 15.13 24.02 -2.34
CA GLU A 335 15.91 25.19 -1.92
C GLU A 335 15.37 26.51 -2.50
N LEU A 336 14.88 26.50 -3.75
CA LEU A 336 14.25 27.65 -4.38
C LEU A 336 12.93 28.06 -3.68
N ILE A 337 12.16 27.12 -3.18
CA ILE A 337 10.92 27.39 -2.43
C ILE A 337 11.27 28.04 -1.08
N VAL A 338 12.25 27.51 -0.36
CA VAL A 338 12.71 28.05 0.94
C VAL A 338 13.29 29.44 0.78
N LYS A 339 14.13 29.67 -0.24
CA LYS A 339 14.71 31.00 -0.55
C LYS A 339 13.63 32.02 -0.94
N LYS A 340 12.60 31.62 -1.72
CA LYS A 340 11.48 32.51 -2.07
C LYS A 340 10.60 32.87 -0.87
N THR A 341 10.49 31.99 0.11
CA THR A 341 9.69 32.23 1.33
C THR A 341 10.43 33.14 2.31
N ASN A 342 11.74 32.94 2.47
CA ASN A 342 12.57 33.78 3.34
C ASN A 342 12.85 35.18 2.76
N GLY A 343 12.93 35.33 1.45
CA GLY A 343 13.13 36.65 0.78
C GLY A 343 11.87 37.55 0.77
N LYS A 344 10.70 37.08 1.21
CA LYS A 344 9.50 37.92 1.35
C LYS A 344 9.34 38.55 2.72
N ASN A 345 10.14 38.14 3.71
CA ASN A 345 10.08 38.68 5.07
C ASN A 345 11.10 39.79 5.34
N GLU A 346 11.87 40.25 4.32
CA GLU A 346 12.84 41.35 4.41
C GLU A 346 12.43 42.58 3.59
N LYS A 347 11.14 42.90 3.54
CA LYS A 347 10.71 44.21 2.99
C LYS A 347 9.67 44.85 3.90
#